data_2a8b0ea99705b7cae1fcd8afa32f80cd
#
_entry.id   2a8b0ea99705b7cae1fcd8afa32f80cd
#
_cell.length_a   1.000
_cell.length_b   1.000
_cell.length_c   1.000
_cell.angle_alpha   90.00
_cell.angle_beta   90.00
_cell.angle_gamma   90.00
#
_symmetry.space_group_name_H-M   'P 1'
#
loop_
_entity.id
_entity.type
_entity.pdbx_description
1 polymer ?
#
loop_
_entity_poly.entity_id
_entity_poly.type
_entity_poly.pdbx_seq_one_letter_code
_entity_poly.pdbx_strand_id
1 'polypeptide(L)'
;AFGGYIGENYGWQTNFFTLFIFGAIVFSLNYVYSPETIKNKNKRLTFRATFLDFRYLFGEISFLYFAGVSSIQAAFFFSMAGFMPYQFERLGASPTEFGLWFSLTSIGYIIGNIVSNKYSSWLGLERLSLLGCFWCLVSIALMCLSEIPQISTPLTLASACFMFGLGNGLILANVLVLALSSVKQKGVASASGLLGAMQMLCGAILGSLIVFIGGDSEFWLALVVLFILSIISILCCYRGGLWSKILRSKCQLVCNGN
;
A
#
# COMPACT_ATOMS: atom_id res chain seq x y z
N ALA A 1 -18.94 -1.74 0.06
CA ALA A 1 -20.42 -1.62 0.16
C ALA A 1 -21.12 -2.27 -1.05
N PHE A 2 -20.88 -1.79 -2.27
CA PHE A 2 -21.58 -2.27 -3.47
C PHE A 2 -21.36 -3.77 -3.73
N GLY A 3 -20.12 -4.26 -3.61
CA GLY A 3 -19.80 -5.68 -3.77
C GLY A 3 -20.42 -6.57 -2.68
N GLY A 4 -20.52 -6.07 -1.43
CA GLY A 4 -21.22 -6.78 -0.34
C GLY A 4 -22.70 -6.98 -0.67
N TYR A 5 -23.38 -5.91 -1.08
CA TYR A 5 -24.79 -5.96 -1.48
C TYR A 5 -25.05 -6.90 -2.66
N ILE A 6 -24.22 -6.85 -3.72
CA ILE A 6 -24.33 -7.76 -4.86
C ILE A 6 -24.09 -9.20 -4.43
N GLY A 7 -23.04 -9.44 -3.62
CA GLY A 7 -22.70 -10.79 -3.18
C GLY A 7 -23.78 -11.44 -2.34
N GLU A 8 -24.42 -10.66 -1.46
CA GLU A 8 -25.51 -11.13 -0.60
C GLU A 8 -26.79 -11.44 -1.37
N ASN A 9 -27.18 -10.57 -2.32
CA ASN A 9 -28.49 -10.69 -3.02
C ASN A 9 -28.43 -11.52 -4.32
N TYR A 10 -27.28 -11.55 -5.01
CA TYR A 10 -27.14 -12.16 -6.34
C TYR A 10 -26.02 -13.20 -6.44
N GLY A 11 -25.36 -13.50 -5.31
CA GLY A 11 -24.26 -14.45 -5.25
C GLY A 11 -22.89 -13.82 -5.63
N TRP A 12 -21.83 -14.44 -5.13
CA TRP A 12 -20.46 -13.94 -5.30
C TRP A 12 -20.01 -13.90 -6.77
N GLN A 13 -20.51 -14.78 -7.62
CA GLN A 13 -20.19 -14.84 -9.06
C GLN A 13 -20.58 -13.54 -9.78
N THR A 14 -21.69 -12.91 -9.38
CA THR A 14 -22.17 -11.66 -9.97
C THR A 14 -21.18 -10.50 -9.78
N ASN A 15 -20.38 -10.52 -8.70
CA ASN A 15 -19.34 -9.55 -8.49
C ASN A 15 -18.27 -9.62 -9.59
N PHE A 16 -17.86 -10.83 -10.03
CA PHE A 16 -16.88 -11.00 -11.11
C PHE A 16 -17.43 -10.54 -12.46
N PHE A 17 -18.73 -10.81 -12.75
CA PHE A 17 -19.36 -10.28 -13.95
C PHE A 17 -19.43 -8.75 -13.95
N THR A 18 -19.74 -8.15 -12.82
CA THR A 18 -19.75 -6.68 -12.67
C THR A 18 -18.37 -6.10 -12.91
N LEU A 19 -17.32 -6.70 -12.32
CA LEU A 19 -15.93 -6.28 -12.53
C LEU A 19 -15.49 -6.46 -13.98
N PHE A 20 -15.89 -7.55 -14.65
CA PHE A 20 -15.60 -7.79 -16.06
C PHE A 20 -16.22 -6.71 -16.94
N ILE A 21 -17.50 -6.39 -16.75
CA ILE A 21 -18.21 -5.34 -17.53
C ILE A 21 -17.51 -3.99 -17.33
N PHE A 22 -17.23 -3.63 -16.06
CA PHE A 22 -16.55 -2.38 -15.74
C PHE A 22 -15.15 -2.32 -16.37
N GLY A 23 -14.38 -3.40 -16.27
CA GLY A 23 -13.06 -3.52 -16.89
C GLY A 23 -13.11 -3.39 -18.42
N ALA A 24 -14.11 -4.00 -19.08
CA ALA A 24 -14.31 -3.89 -20.52
C ALA A 24 -14.65 -2.45 -20.95
N ILE A 25 -15.47 -1.74 -20.17
CA ILE A 25 -15.78 -0.31 -20.41
C ILE A 25 -14.51 0.53 -20.29
N VAL A 26 -13.74 0.38 -19.20
CA VAL A 26 -12.51 1.14 -18.97
C VAL A 26 -11.48 0.83 -20.05
N PHE A 27 -11.34 -0.44 -20.46
CA PHE A 27 -10.45 -0.84 -21.55
C PHE A 27 -10.83 -0.16 -22.86
N SER A 28 -12.12 -0.17 -23.22
CA SER A 28 -12.63 0.45 -24.44
C SER A 28 -12.41 1.95 -24.45
N LEU A 29 -12.65 2.63 -23.33
CA LEU A 29 -12.39 4.07 -23.17
C LEU A 29 -10.90 4.38 -23.33
N ASN A 30 -10.01 3.60 -22.69
CA ASN A 30 -8.56 3.78 -22.85
C ASN A 30 -8.11 3.55 -24.28
N TYR A 31 -8.62 2.53 -24.95
CA TYR A 31 -8.27 2.24 -26.35
C TYR A 31 -8.63 3.38 -27.30
N VAL A 32 -9.77 4.04 -27.07
CA VAL A 32 -10.25 5.13 -27.93
C VAL A 32 -9.59 6.47 -27.60
N TYR A 33 -9.41 6.78 -26.31
CA TYR A 33 -9.03 8.13 -25.87
C TYR A 33 -7.56 8.26 -25.43
N SER A 34 -6.81 7.16 -25.24
CA SER A 34 -5.43 7.24 -24.75
C SER A 34 -4.45 7.35 -25.94
N PRO A 35 -3.84 8.53 -26.20
CA PRO A 35 -2.86 8.66 -27.27
C PRO A 35 -1.54 7.98 -26.88
N GLU A 36 -0.84 7.44 -27.87
CA GLU A 36 0.50 6.88 -27.71
C GLU A 36 1.50 7.99 -27.35
N THR A 37 2.07 7.95 -26.16
CA THR A 37 3.00 8.98 -25.66
C THR A 37 4.47 8.64 -25.89
N ILE A 38 4.80 7.43 -26.36
CA ILE A 38 6.18 7.00 -26.60
C ILE A 38 6.72 7.68 -27.86
N LYS A 39 7.61 8.65 -27.68
CA LYS A 39 8.28 9.38 -28.76
C LYS A 39 9.34 8.55 -29.50
N ASN A 40 9.95 7.55 -28.89
CA ASN A 40 11.06 6.75 -29.44
C ASN A 40 10.70 5.26 -29.44
N LYS A 41 10.03 4.81 -30.52
CA LYS A 41 9.63 3.40 -30.73
C LYS A 41 10.81 2.44 -31.02
N ASN A 42 12.01 2.97 -31.30
CA ASN A 42 13.16 2.16 -31.74
C ASN A 42 14.00 1.55 -30.61
N LYS A 43 13.67 1.78 -29.35
CA LYS A 43 14.40 1.16 -28.24
C LYS A 43 13.85 -0.25 -28.01
N ARG A 44 14.47 -1.25 -28.64
CA ARG A 44 14.17 -2.67 -28.36
C ARG A 44 14.44 -2.95 -26.89
N LEU A 45 13.38 -3.24 -26.15
CA LEU A 45 13.48 -3.76 -24.78
C LEU A 45 14.11 -5.15 -24.88
N THR A 46 15.35 -5.27 -24.42
CA THR A 46 16.03 -6.57 -24.35
C THR A 46 15.94 -7.07 -22.91
N PHE A 47 15.54 -8.33 -22.72
CA PHE A 47 15.51 -8.97 -21.39
C PHE A 47 16.80 -8.74 -20.59
N ARG A 48 17.95 -8.79 -21.26
CA ARG A 48 19.25 -8.52 -20.66
C ARG A 48 19.37 -7.10 -20.10
N ALA A 49 18.83 -6.10 -20.80
CA ALA A 49 18.87 -4.71 -20.32
C ALA A 49 17.97 -4.54 -19.07
N THR A 50 16.76 -5.11 -19.10
CA THR A 50 15.85 -5.07 -17.94
C THR A 50 16.45 -5.79 -16.72
N PHE A 51 17.12 -6.92 -16.92
CA PHE A 51 17.79 -7.64 -15.84
C PHE A 51 18.95 -6.85 -15.23
N LEU A 52 19.73 -6.15 -16.07
CA LEU A 52 20.81 -5.27 -15.59
C LEU A 52 20.26 -4.06 -14.83
N ASP A 53 19.13 -3.50 -15.27
CA ASP A 53 18.43 -2.45 -14.55
C ASP A 53 17.97 -2.94 -13.16
N PHE A 54 17.40 -4.14 -13.07
CA PHE A 54 17.00 -4.72 -11.78
C PHE A 54 18.19 -4.94 -10.86
N ARG A 55 19.30 -5.47 -11.38
CA ARG A 55 20.53 -5.64 -10.60
C ARG A 55 21.05 -4.29 -10.06
N TYR A 56 20.98 -3.24 -10.86
CA TYR A 56 21.30 -1.88 -10.42
C TYR A 56 20.35 -1.42 -9.30
N LEU A 57 19.05 -1.62 -9.45
CA LEU A 57 18.04 -1.21 -8.47
C LEU A 57 18.19 -1.93 -7.13
N PHE A 58 18.56 -3.21 -7.13
CA PHE A 58 18.89 -3.95 -5.90
C PHE A 58 20.15 -3.43 -5.21
N GLY A 59 20.99 -2.65 -5.88
CA GLY A 59 22.14 -1.94 -5.30
C GLY A 59 21.77 -0.57 -4.70
N GLU A 60 20.60 -0.01 -5.05
CA GLU A 60 20.18 1.31 -4.56
C GLU A 60 19.45 1.20 -3.22
N ILE A 61 20.19 1.40 -2.14
CA ILE A 61 19.70 1.20 -0.76
C ILE A 61 18.47 2.05 -0.46
N SER A 62 18.42 3.33 -0.90
CA SER A 62 17.25 4.19 -0.71
C SER A 62 16.01 3.63 -1.39
N PHE A 63 16.15 3.12 -2.63
CA PHE A 63 15.07 2.48 -3.35
C PHE A 63 14.53 1.27 -2.58
N LEU A 64 15.43 0.40 -2.07
CA LEU A 64 15.04 -0.79 -1.33
C LEU A 64 14.30 -0.48 -0.03
N TYR A 65 14.71 0.56 0.71
CA TYR A 65 13.99 0.98 1.91
C TYR A 65 12.56 1.41 1.59
N PHE A 66 12.36 2.24 0.58
CA PHE A 66 11.02 2.70 0.20
C PHE A 66 10.18 1.59 -0.46
N ALA A 67 10.79 0.71 -1.26
CA ALA A 67 10.14 -0.48 -1.78
C ALA A 67 9.70 -1.42 -0.64
N GLY A 68 10.53 -1.58 0.40
CA GLY A 68 10.17 -2.33 1.60
C GLY A 68 8.96 -1.76 2.33
N VAL A 69 8.92 -0.42 2.53
CA VAL A 69 7.74 0.25 3.11
C VAL A 69 6.48 -0.05 2.29
N SER A 70 6.54 0.12 0.97
CA SER A 70 5.40 -0.13 0.06
C SER A 70 4.94 -1.59 0.12
N SER A 71 5.88 -2.54 0.18
CA SER A 71 5.60 -3.98 0.28
C SER A 71 4.94 -4.35 1.61
N ILE A 72 5.38 -3.76 2.72
CA ILE A 72 4.78 -3.97 4.04
C ILE A 72 3.35 -3.41 4.08
N GLN A 73 3.11 -2.24 3.47
CA GLN A 73 1.76 -1.67 3.40
C GLN A 73 0.82 -2.55 2.58
N ALA A 74 1.30 -3.16 1.49
CA ALA A 74 0.52 -4.14 0.73
C ALA A 74 0.24 -5.41 1.56
N ALA A 75 1.23 -5.93 2.28
CA ALA A 75 1.03 -7.07 3.17
C ALA A 75 -0.03 -6.78 4.24
N PHE A 76 0.00 -5.59 4.83
CA PHE A 76 -1.01 -5.15 5.80
C PHE A 76 -2.41 -5.12 5.16
N PHE A 77 -2.53 -4.51 3.99
CA PHE A 77 -3.82 -4.44 3.28
C PHE A 77 -4.38 -5.82 2.93
N PHE A 78 -3.56 -6.72 2.37
CA PHE A 78 -4.00 -8.07 2.03
C PHE A 78 -4.34 -8.91 3.26
N SER A 79 -3.61 -8.75 4.36
CA SER A 79 -3.96 -9.38 5.63
C SER A 79 -5.31 -8.91 6.13
N MET A 80 -5.54 -7.58 6.16
CA MET A 80 -6.84 -7.02 6.56
C MET A 80 -7.96 -7.52 5.66
N ALA A 81 -7.77 -7.53 4.34
CA ALA A 81 -8.76 -8.05 3.40
C ALA A 81 -9.08 -9.54 3.65
N GLY A 82 -8.09 -10.31 4.14
CA GLY A 82 -8.25 -11.73 4.45
C GLY A 82 -8.98 -12.01 5.74
N PHE A 83 -8.66 -11.32 6.85
CA PHE A 83 -9.27 -11.66 8.16
C PHE A 83 -10.42 -10.74 8.60
N MET A 84 -10.55 -9.52 8.08
CA MET A 84 -11.64 -8.62 8.47
C MET A 84 -13.04 -9.16 8.20
N PRO A 85 -13.34 -9.86 7.09
CA PRO A 85 -14.65 -10.46 6.90
C PRO A 85 -15.06 -11.36 8.07
N TYR A 86 -14.15 -12.24 8.53
CA TYR A 86 -14.39 -13.15 9.66
C TYR A 86 -14.59 -12.40 10.97
N GLN A 87 -13.82 -11.33 11.22
CA GLN A 87 -13.96 -10.53 12.43
C GLN A 87 -15.31 -9.78 12.49
N PHE A 88 -15.77 -9.25 11.37
CA PHE A 88 -17.09 -8.61 11.29
C PHE A 88 -18.22 -9.63 11.41
N GLU A 89 -18.09 -10.81 10.80
CA GLU A 89 -19.04 -11.92 10.92
C GLU A 89 -19.14 -12.39 12.38
N ARG A 90 -18.03 -12.52 13.10
CA ARG A 90 -18.00 -12.85 14.55
C ARG A 90 -18.77 -11.83 15.40
N LEU A 91 -18.86 -10.57 14.94
CA LEU A 91 -19.65 -9.53 15.58
C LEU A 91 -21.11 -9.47 15.08
N GLY A 92 -21.55 -10.44 14.26
CA GLY A 92 -22.90 -10.56 13.74
C GLY A 92 -23.21 -9.64 12.55
N ALA A 93 -22.19 -9.05 11.90
CA ALA A 93 -22.42 -8.21 10.75
C ALA A 93 -22.68 -9.05 9.48
N SER A 94 -23.69 -8.66 8.71
CA SER A 94 -23.96 -9.24 7.39
C SER A 94 -22.88 -8.85 6.36
N PRO A 95 -22.77 -9.57 5.21
CA PRO A 95 -21.85 -9.20 4.13
C PRO A 95 -22.03 -7.77 3.62
N THR A 96 -23.27 -7.27 3.57
CA THR A 96 -23.55 -5.88 3.19
C THR A 96 -23.03 -4.90 4.24
N GLU A 97 -23.28 -5.17 5.52
CA GLU A 97 -22.78 -4.34 6.63
C GLU A 97 -21.25 -4.34 6.68
N PHE A 98 -20.60 -5.51 6.51
CA PHE A 98 -19.14 -5.59 6.35
C PHE A 98 -18.66 -4.68 5.22
N GLY A 99 -19.29 -4.76 4.05
CA GLY A 99 -18.95 -3.91 2.90
C GLY A 99 -19.07 -2.40 3.20
N LEU A 100 -20.09 -2.00 3.99
CA LEU A 100 -20.26 -0.62 4.44
C LEU A 100 -19.15 -0.20 5.42
N TRP A 101 -18.90 -0.98 6.45
CA TRP A 101 -17.88 -0.68 7.46
C TRP A 101 -16.47 -0.68 6.86
N PHE A 102 -16.14 -1.67 6.04
CA PHE A 102 -14.83 -1.76 5.40
C PHE A 102 -14.58 -0.64 4.38
N SER A 103 -15.64 -0.03 3.82
CA SER A 103 -15.50 1.13 2.93
C SER A 103 -14.89 2.36 3.61
N LEU A 104 -14.92 2.43 4.96
CA LEU A 104 -14.23 3.46 5.73
C LEU A 104 -12.71 3.45 5.50
N THR A 105 -12.14 2.28 5.18
CA THR A 105 -10.73 2.19 4.74
C THR A 105 -10.46 3.05 3.51
N SER A 106 -11.35 3.00 2.52
CA SER A 106 -11.23 3.80 1.30
C SER A 106 -11.42 5.29 1.57
N ILE A 107 -12.35 5.64 2.44
CA ILE A 107 -12.58 7.04 2.87
C ILE A 107 -11.33 7.56 3.58
N GLY A 108 -10.77 6.81 4.53
CA GLY A 108 -9.51 7.14 5.18
C GLY A 108 -8.38 7.33 4.18
N TYR A 109 -8.24 6.43 3.20
CA TYR A 109 -7.24 6.51 2.14
C TYR A 109 -7.37 7.79 1.30
N ILE A 110 -8.59 8.16 0.91
CA ILE A 110 -8.84 9.39 0.16
C ILE A 110 -8.44 10.62 0.99
N ILE A 111 -8.85 10.66 2.26
CA ILE A 111 -8.50 11.76 3.18
C ILE A 111 -6.97 11.83 3.36
N GLY A 112 -6.31 10.69 3.58
CA GLY A 112 -4.85 10.62 3.68
C GLY A 112 -4.13 11.17 2.44
N ASN A 113 -4.60 10.84 1.23
CA ASN A 113 -4.06 11.37 -0.01
C ASN A 113 -4.30 12.88 -0.16
N ILE A 114 -5.48 13.39 0.22
CA ILE A 114 -5.77 14.83 0.19
C ILE A 114 -4.85 15.58 1.15
N VAL A 115 -4.69 15.07 2.36
CA VAL A 115 -3.78 15.65 3.37
C VAL A 115 -2.34 15.60 2.87
N SER A 116 -1.92 14.46 2.31
CA SER A 116 -0.58 14.31 1.73
C SER A 116 -0.33 15.34 0.63
N ASN A 117 -1.24 15.47 -0.33
CA ASN A 117 -1.11 16.42 -1.42
C ASN A 117 -1.01 17.87 -0.92
N LYS A 118 -1.87 18.25 0.04
CA LYS A 118 -1.91 19.61 0.60
C LYS A 118 -0.66 19.99 1.37
N TYR A 119 -0.09 19.06 2.14
CA TYR A 119 1.00 19.36 3.07
C TYR A 119 2.38 18.84 2.60
N SER A 120 2.46 18.19 1.43
CA SER A 120 3.72 17.63 0.90
C SER A 120 4.81 18.66 0.66
N SER A 121 4.45 19.87 0.23
CA SER A 121 5.39 20.97 0.01
C SER A 121 5.96 21.53 1.32
N TRP A 122 5.19 21.53 2.40
CA TRP A 122 5.58 22.11 3.70
C TRP A 122 6.28 21.12 4.62
N LEU A 123 5.72 19.91 4.80
CA LEU A 123 6.26 18.88 5.70
C LEU A 123 7.32 18.01 5.03
N GLY A 124 7.25 17.88 3.71
CA GLY A 124 8.06 16.95 2.93
C GLY A 124 7.50 15.51 2.94
N LEU A 125 7.79 14.78 1.85
CA LEU A 125 7.27 13.43 1.60
C LEU A 125 7.70 12.42 2.68
N GLU A 126 8.94 12.54 3.17
CA GLU A 126 9.53 11.64 4.18
C GLU A 126 8.77 11.71 5.51
N ARG A 127 8.48 12.93 6.00
CA ARG A 127 7.76 13.14 7.26
C ARG A 127 6.30 12.71 7.17
N LEU A 128 5.65 12.97 6.03
CA LEU A 128 4.27 12.53 5.80
C LEU A 128 4.17 11.00 5.76
N SER A 129 5.14 10.32 5.12
CA SER A 129 5.21 8.87 5.14
C SER A 129 5.41 8.30 6.55
N LEU A 130 6.27 8.93 7.37
CA LEU A 130 6.45 8.54 8.79
C LEU A 130 5.17 8.73 9.60
N LEU A 131 4.47 9.85 9.42
CA LEU A 131 3.15 10.07 10.05
C LEU A 131 2.14 9.00 9.61
N GLY A 132 2.15 8.60 8.35
CA GLY A 132 1.32 7.52 7.85
C GLY A 132 1.65 6.17 8.54
N CYS A 133 2.93 5.84 8.70
CA CYS A 133 3.34 4.64 9.43
C CYS A 133 2.87 4.68 10.89
N PHE A 134 2.90 5.85 11.54
CA PHE A 134 2.34 6.01 12.89
C PHE A 134 0.82 5.74 12.93
N TRP A 135 0.05 6.23 11.96
CA TRP A 135 -1.38 5.95 11.86
C TRP A 135 -1.68 4.46 11.64
N CYS A 136 -0.82 3.73 10.94
CA CYS A 136 -0.93 2.27 10.84
C CYS A 136 -0.72 1.59 12.20
N LEU A 137 0.20 2.07 13.06
CA LEU A 137 0.32 1.57 14.43
C LEU A 137 -0.93 1.85 15.28
N VAL A 138 -1.53 3.04 15.14
CA VAL A 138 -2.80 3.37 15.81
C VAL A 138 -3.91 2.42 15.34
N SER A 139 -3.96 2.08 14.05
CA SER A 139 -4.89 1.06 13.54
C SER A 139 -4.72 -0.28 14.24
N ILE A 140 -3.49 -0.77 14.40
CA ILE A 140 -3.24 -2.05 15.09
C ILE A 140 -3.65 -1.95 16.57
N ALA A 141 -3.38 -0.83 17.24
CA ALA A 141 -3.81 -0.64 18.63
C ALA A 141 -5.33 -0.70 18.76
N LEU A 142 -6.08 -0.10 17.82
CA LEU A 142 -7.54 -0.19 17.79
C LEU A 142 -8.03 -1.62 17.49
N MET A 143 -7.31 -2.38 16.64
CA MET A 143 -7.61 -3.81 16.43
C MET A 143 -7.37 -4.63 17.71
N CYS A 144 -6.29 -4.36 18.45
CA CYS A 144 -6.06 -4.99 19.76
C CYS A 144 -7.17 -4.65 20.75
N LEU A 145 -7.65 -3.42 20.77
CA LEU A 145 -8.77 -3.01 21.63
C LEU A 145 -10.08 -3.73 21.26
N SER A 146 -10.29 -4.03 19.97
CA SER A 146 -11.48 -4.77 19.53
C SER A 146 -11.53 -6.23 20.01
N GLU A 147 -10.42 -6.79 20.52
CA GLU A 147 -10.40 -8.11 21.14
C GLU A 147 -10.91 -8.10 22.60
N ILE A 148 -11.08 -6.93 23.21
CA ILE A 148 -11.66 -6.78 24.54
C ILE A 148 -13.19 -6.89 24.43
N PRO A 149 -13.85 -7.91 25.05
CA PRO A 149 -15.28 -8.16 24.83
C PRO A 149 -16.19 -6.96 25.09
N GLN A 150 -15.84 -6.09 26.05
CA GLN A 150 -16.63 -4.92 26.41
C GLN A 150 -16.57 -3.78 25.36
N ILE A 151 -15.55 -3.78 24.50
CA ILE A 151 -15.31 -2.73 23.51
C ILE A 151 -15.44 -3.28 22.10
N SER A 152 -15.60 -4.59 21.95
CA SER A 152 -15.72 -5.31 20.69
C SER A 152 -17.01 -4.95 19.97
N THR A 153 -16.95 -4.00 19.03
CA THR A 153 -18.08 -3.55 18.23
C THR A 153 -17.66 -3.39 16.75
N PRO A 154 -18.62 -3.49 15.81
CA PRO A 154 -18.31 -3.20 14.40
C PRO A 154 -17.69 -1.81 14.18
N LEU A 155 -18.09 -0.83 15.00
CA LEU A 155 -17.55 0.53 14.95
C LEU A 155 -16.07 0.60 15.36
N THR A 156 -15.64 -0.19 16.38
CA THR A 156 -14.25 -0.23 16.82
C THR A 156 -13.36 -0.80 15.70
N LEU A 157 -13.77 -1.90 15.07
CA LEU A 157 -13.06 -2.47 13.93
C LEU A 157 -13.05 -1.52 12.73
N ALA A 158 -14.18 -0.89 12.44
CA ALA A 158 -14.30 0.08 11.35
C ALA A 158 -13.41 1.31 11.55
N SER A 159 -13.26 1.77 12.80
CA SER A 159 -12.33 2.86 13.14
C SER A 159 -10.87 2.45 12.91
N ALA A 160 -10.51 1.21 13.21
CA ALA A 160 -9.19 0.66 12.89
C ALA A 160 -8.95 0.61 11.38
N CYS A 161 -9.94 0.17 10.60
CA CYS A 161 -9.90 0.17 9.14
C CYS A 161 -9.71 1.59 8.56
N PHE A 162 -10.43 2.57 9.11
CA PHE A 162 -10.29 3.99 8.74
C PHE A 162 -8.89 4.52 9.01
N MET A 163 -8.34 4.26 10.20
CA MET A 163 -6.98 4.72 10.57
C MET A 163 -5.91 4.08 9.70
N PHE A 164 -6.05 2.81 9.36
CA PHE A 164 -5.18 2.16 8.38
C PHE A 164 -5.27 2.85 7.01
N GLY A 165 -6.48 3.07 6.51
CA GLY A 165 -6.70 3.77 5.24
C GLY A 165 -6.02 5.14 5.21
N LEU A 166 -6.21 5.95 6.27
CA LEU A 166 -5.60 7.26 6.42
C LEU A 166 -4.06 7.18 6.40
N GLY A 167 -3.48 6.25 7.17
CA GLY A 167 -2.03 6.00 7.17
C GLY A 167 -1.52 5.59 5.79
N ASN A 168 -2.21 4.66 5.15
CA ASN A 168 -1.84 4.14 3.82
C ASN A 168 -1.91 5.23 2.74
N GLY A 169 -2.92 6.13 2.79
CA GLY A 169 -3.04 7.29 1.91
C GLY A 169 -1.90 8.30 2.08
N LEU A 170 -1.37 8.45 3.30
CA LEU A 170 -0.18 9.28 3.57
C LEU A 170 1.12 8.63 3.09
N ILE A 171 1.16 7.29 2.91
CA ILE A 171 2.39 6.55 2.62
C ILE A 171 2.56 6.33 1.12
N LEU A 172 1.59 5.67 0.46
CA LEU A 172 1.82 5.02 -0.84
C LEU A 172 2.29 5.99 -1.93
N ALA A 173 1.61 7.12 -2.12
CA ALA A 173 1.99 8.09 -3.14
C ALA A 173 3.37 8.70 -2.86
N ASN A 174 3.65 9.03 -1.58
CA ASN A 174 4.89 9.65 -1.17
C ASN A 174 6.07 8.69 -1.31
N VAL A 175 5.91 7.45 -0.88
CA VAL A 175 6.94 6.41 -0.95
C VAL A 175 7.26 6.05 -2.39
N LEU A 176 6.25 6.00 -3.29
CA LEU A 176 6.45 5.83 -4.72
C LEU A 176 7.35 6.94 -5.30
N VAL A 177 7.04 8.20 -5.01
CA VAL A 177 7.84 9.35 -5.47
C VAL A 177 9.25 9.30 -4.90
N LEU A 178 9.41 8.99 -3.62
CA LEU A 178 10.71 8.87 -2.95
C LEU A 178 11.55 7.73 -3.54
N ALA A 179 10.96 6.57 -3.79
CA ALA A 179 11.62 5.43 -4.41
C ALA A 179 12.10 5.77 -5.84
N LEU A 180 11.23 6.36 -6.66
CA LEU A 180 11.57 6.72 -8.04
C LEU A 180 12.58 7.87 -8.11
N SER A 181 12.55 8.83 -7.19
CA SER A 181 13.51 9.92 -7.13
C SER A 181 14.92 9.50 -6.67
N SER A 182 15.04 8.32 -6.05
CA SER A 182 16.32 7.78 -5.61
C SER A 182 17.11 7.10 -6.73
N VAL A 183 16.51 6.88 -7.91
CA VAL A 183 17.14 6.20 -9.05
C VAL A 183 17.43 7.14 -10.21
N LYS A 184 18.42 6.78 -11.04
CA LYS A 184 18.76 7.57 -12.24
C LYS A 184 17.61 7.56 -13.23
N GLN A 185 17.42 8.67 -13.95
CA GLN A 185 16.31 8.90 -14.88
C GLN A 185 16.12 7.78 -15.94
N LYS A 186 17.21 7.11 -16.34
CA LYS A 186 17.16 5.97 -17.30
C LYS A 186 16.50 4.71 -16.71
N GLY A 187 16.49 4.54 -15.39
CA GLY A 187 15.97 3.36 -14.69
C GLY A 187 14.58 3.53 -14.09
N VAL A 188 13.93 4.70 -14.21
CA VAL A 188 12.66 5.00 -13.55
C VAL A 188 11.53 4.06 -13.99
N ALA A 189 11.44 3.70 -15.28
CA ALA A 189 10.42 2.77 -15.77
C ALA A 189 10.61 1.36 -15.18
N SER A 190 11.85 0.85 -15.18
CA SER A 190 12.20 -0.44 -14.55
C SER A 190 11.98 -0.41 -13.05
N ALA A 191 12.29 0.71 -12.38
CA ALA A 191 12.07 0.91 -10.95
C ALA A 191 10.57 0.89 -10.59
N SER A 192 9.72 1.56 -11.36
CA SER A 192 8.28 1.54 -11.17
C SER A 192 7.70 0.13 -11.30
N GLY A 193 8.11 -0.61 -12.34
CA GLY A 193 7.69 -2.01 -12.54
C GLY A 193 8.17 -2.92 -11.40
N LEU A 194 9.44 -2.81 -10.98
CA LEU A 194 9.99 -3.60 -9.88
C LEU A 194 9.31 -3.30 -8.55
N LEU A 195 9.05 -2.02 -8.26
CA LEU A 195 8.34 -1.59 -7.05
C LEU A 195 6.94 -2.19 -6.99
N GLY A 196 6.18 -2.12 -8.09
CA GLY A 196 4.86 -2.74 -8.18
C GLY A 196 4.90 -4.26 -8.03
N ALA A 197 5.89 -4.93 -8.65
CA ALA A 197 6.08 -6.37 -8.51
C ALA A 197 6.42 -6.76 -7.06
N MET A 198 7.35 -6.06 -6.40
CA MET A 198 7.69 -6.28 -4.99
C MET A 198 6.48 -6.06 -4.08
N GLN A 199 5.72 -4.99 -4.32
CA GLN A 199 4.51 -4.67 -3.56
C GLN A 199 3.48 -5.81 -3.67
N MET A 200 3.20 -6.31 -4.87
CA MET A 200 2.20 -7.37 -5.07
C MET A 200 2.69 -8.72 -4.56
N LEU A 201 3.92 -9.12 -4.88
CA LEU A 201 4.47 -10.42 -4.45
C LEU A 201 4.65 -10.48 -2.93
N CYS A 202 5.34 -9.51 -2.34
CA CYS A 202 5.54 -9.48 -0.89
C CYS A 202 4.19 -9.31 -0.17
N GLY A 203 3.31 -8.46 -0.70
CA GLY A 203 1.97 -8.28 -0.16
C GLY A 203 1.16 -9.58 -0.14
N ALA A 204 1.13 -10.30 -1.25
CA ALA A 204 0.42 -11.58 -1.35
C ALA A 204 1.03 -12.64 -0.43
N ILE A 205 2.36 -12.82 -0.46
CA ILE A 205 3.04 -13.85 0.35
C ILE A 205 2.91 -13.54 1.84
N LEU A 206 3.31 -12.36 2.28
CA LEU A 206 3.25 -11.98 3.70
C LEU A 206 1.80 -11.86 4.18
N GLY A 207 0.91 -11.29 3.35
CA GLY A 207 -0.51 -11.18 3.68
C GLY A 207 -1.15 -12.55 3.89
N SER A 208 -0.90 -13.51 2.99
CA SER A 208 -1.40 -14.88 3.12
C SER A 208 -0.80 -15.61 4.33
N LEU A 209 0.50 -15.42 4.61
CA LEU A 209 1.15 -16.00 5.80
C LEU A 209 0.54 -15.46 7.09
N ILE A 210 0.27 -14.15 7.16
CA ILE A 210 -0.34 -13.53 8.34
C ILE A 210 -1.75 -14.06 8.57
N VAL A 211 -2.55 -14.19 7.50
CA VAL A 211 -3.89 -14.77 7.58
C VAL A 211 -3.82 -16.25 7.98
N PHE A 212 -2.86 -17.01 7.44
CA PHE A 212 -2.66 -18.42 7.81
C PHE A 212 -2.26 -18.61 9.28
N ILE A 213 -1.35 -17.75 9.79
CA ILE A 213 -0.91 -17.79 11.20
C ILE A 213 -2.04 -17.34 12.13
N GLY A 214 -2.78 -16.29 11.73
CA GLY A 214 -3.85 -15.70 12.53
C GLY A 214 -5.20 -16.40 12.43
N GLY A 215 -5.35 -17.47 11.66
CA GLY A 215 -6.56 -18.26 11.40
C GLY A 215 -7.74 -18.08 12.34
N ASP A 216 -8.70 -18.96 12.35
CA ASP A 216 -9.96 -18.78 13.09
C ASP A 216 -9.83 -18.63 14.62
N SER A 217 -8.70 -19.04 15.21
CA SER A 217 -8.53 -19.11 16.68
C SER A 217 -7.48 -18.12 17.25
N GLU A 218 -6.60 -17.56 16.43
CA GLU A 218 -5.43 -16.83 16.94
C GLU A 218 -5.18 -15.47 16.22
N PHE A 219 -6.24 -14.70 16.05
CA PHE A 219 -6.17 -13.34 15.49
C PHE A 219 -5.10 -12.46 16.14
N TRP A 220 -4.87 -12.64 17.40
CA TRP A 220 -3.83 -11.98 18.18
C TRP A 220 -2.42 -12.19 17.61
N LEU A 221 -2.08 -13.39 17.09
CA LEU A 221 -0.77 -13.62 16.45
C LEU A 221 -0.61 -12.80 15.17
N ALA A 222 -1.68 -12.68 14.36
CA ALA A 222 -1.68 -11.81 13.19
C ALA A 222 -1.38 -10.35 13.60
N LEU A 223 -1.99 -9.86 14.68
CA LEU A 223 -1.76 -8.51 15.20
C LEU A 223 -0.32 -8.29 15.64
N VAL A 224 0.30 -9.28 16.31
CA VAL A 224 1.72 -9.22 16.70
C VAL A 224 2.64 -9.12 15.48
N VAL A 225 2.39 -9.93 14.44
CA VAL A 225 3.18 -9.88 13.20
C VAL A 225 3.00 -8.53 12.50
N LEU A 226 1.78 -8.02 12.39
CA LEU A 226 1.49 -6.70 11.82
C LEU A 226 2.16 -5.58 12.61
N PHE A 227 2.21 -5.68 13.95
CA PHE A 227 2.90 -4.72 14.78
C PHE A 227 4.40 -4.71 14.52
N ILE A 228 5.03 -5.87 14.42
CA ILE A 228 6.47 -5.99 14.09
C ILE A 228 6.74 -5.40 12.70
N LEU A 229 5.92 -5.75 11.70
CA LEU A 229 6.06 -5.22 10.34
C LEU A 229 5.87 -3.70 10.30
N SER A 230 4.98 -3.14 11.11
CA SER A 230 4.80 -1.69 11.20
C SER A 230 6.01 -0.98 11.80
N ILE A 231 6.67 -1.57 12.81
CA ILE A 231 7.94 -1.05 13.33
C ILE A 231 9.03 -1.11 12.26
N ILE A 232 9.14 -2.21 11.52
CA ILE A 232 10.08 -2.36 10.41
C ILE A 232 9.80 -1.30 9.34
N SER A 233 8.53 -1.04 9.02
CA SER A 233 8.11 0.01 8.06
C SER A 233 8.58 1.40 8.50
N ILE A 234 8.42 1.75 9.79
CA ILE A 234 8.91 3.01 10.35
C ILE A 234 10.43 3.11 10.22
N LEU A 235 11.15 2.05 10.59
CA LEU A 235 12.62 2.02 10.51
C LEU A 235 13.11 2.15 9.05
N CYS A 236 12.48 1.45 8.12
CA CYS A 236 12.79 1.56 6.69
C CYS A 236 12.52 2.97 6.16
N CYS A 237 11.38 3.57 6.50
CA CYS A 237 11.03 4.91 6.08
C CYS A 237 12.02 5.94 6.63
N TYR A 238 12.39 5.84 7.91
CA TYR A 238 13.36 6.73 8.55
C TYR A 238 14.78 6.59 7.94
N ARG A 239 15.25 5.34 7.77
CA ARG A 239 16.57 5.06 7.15
C ARG A 239 16.60 5.49 5.69
N GLY A 240 15.55 5.22 4.92
CA GLY A 240 15.43 5.68 3.53
C GLY A 240 15.53 7.20 3.42
N GLY A 241 14.86 7.95 4.31
CA GLY A 241 14.93 9.40 4.38
C GLY A 241 16.32 9.92 4.75
N LEU A 242 17.03 9.28 5.67
CA LEU A 242 18.42 9.64 6.00
C LEU A 242 19.37 9.44 4.81
N TRP A 243 19.27 8.30 4.13
CA TRP A 243 20.09 8.01 2.95
C TRP A 243 19.83 8.97 1.80
N SER A 244 18.56 9.33 1.55
CA SER A 244 18.22 10.30 0.51
C SER A 244 18.85 11.66 0.77
N LYS A 245 18.92 12.12 2.02
CA LYS A 245 19.58 13.37 2.42
C LYS A 245 21.10 13.32 2.22
N ILE A 246 21.74 12.23 2.63
CA ILE A 246 23.19 12.03 2.45
C ILE A 246 23.56 12.04 0.96
N LEU A 247 22.76 11.41 0.10
CA LEU A 247 23.01 11.41 -1.33
C LEU A 247 22.86 12.81 -1.94
N ARG A 248 21.84 13.57 -1.54
CA ARG A 248 21.64 14.97 -2.00
C ARG A 248 22.81 15.86 -1.57
N SER A 249 23.29 15.76 -0.32
CA SER A 249 24.40 16.57 0.17
C SER A 249 25.69 16.25 -0.57
N LYS A 250 25.99 14.98 -0.85
CA LYS A 250 27.15 14.57 -1.65
C LYS A 250 27.09 15.12 -3.08
N CYS A 251 25.91 15.10 -3.71
CA CYS A 251 25.73 15.60 -5.06
C CYS A 251 25.95 17.12 -5.14
N GLN A 252 25.49 17.88 -4.13
CA GLN A 252 25.71 19.33 -4.03
C GLN A 252 27.19 19.69 -3.82
N LEU A 253 27.92 18.91 -3.01
CA LEU A 253 29.35 19.13 -2.81
C LEU A 253 30.18 18.91 -4.08
N VAL A 254 29.79 17.93 -4.90
CA VAL A 254 30.47 17.67 -6.18
C VAL A 254 30.12 18.74 -7.23
N CYS A 255 28.91 19.28 -7.22
CA CYS A 255 28.51 20.36 -8.15
C CYS A 255 29.09 21.75 -7.77
N ASN A 256 29.37 22.00 -6.50
CA ASN A 256 29.91 23.27 -6.02
C ASN A 256 31.44 23.27 -5.94
N GLY A 257 32.11 22.14 -6.19
CA GLY A 257 33.57 21.98 -6.19
C GLY A 257 34.20 21.98 -7.59
N ASN A 258 33.42 22.20 -8.65
CA ASN A 258 33.87 22.50 -10.02
C ASN A 258 33.46 23.93 -10.38
#